data_e6ffa402cac3136973ed96335e073f17
#
_entry.id   e6ffa402cac3136973ed96335e073f17
#
_cell.length_a   1.000
_cell.length_b   1.000
_cell.length_c   1.000
_cell.angle_alpha   90.00
_cell.angle_beta   90.00
_cell.angle_gamma   90.00
#
_symmetry.space_group_name_H-M   'P 1'
#
loop_
_entity.id
_entity.type
_entity.pdbx_description
1 polymer ?
#
loop_
_entity_poly.entity_id
_entity_poly.type
_entity_poly.pdbx_seq_one_letter_code
_entity_poly.pdbx_strand_id
1 'polypeptide(L)'
;MFIIVGIIMLGLAGGIFFLTKYTATKDLETEIPSQLPIASISSFTQSCIERIAKEAVAQNGVQGGYFEPPPEYVEVANLKIPYFYDGKNDATPPSRTLQKELAKNVQRNLNNCLQDFSFIKDQGYTVETGPIQSDIIFGDSIFFDFTFPVTISAETTSKTIDTFSTRVNVNIPKIIDTYEQIIEQQKIKPNFVMVSYLNDLALEKEVRIELNYIDGDSVLYTIIDQDSLIDEHPYQFTFAIKYDWTKEGK
;
A
#
# COMPACT_ATOMS: atom_id res chain seq x y z
N MET A 1 16.92 -69.21 39.63
CA MET A 1 17.16 -69.29 38.17
C MET A 1 16.19 -68.42 37.37
N PHE A 2 14.89 -68.34 37.69
CA PHE A 2 13.89 -67.54 36.98
C PHE A 2 14.05 -65.99 37.08
N ILE A 3 14.61 -65.47 38.16
CA ILE A 3 14.79 -64.02 38.38
C ILE A 3 15.82 -63.45 37.42
N ILE A 4 16.92 -64.17 37.14
CA ILE A 4 18.01 -63.76 36.25
C ILE A 4 17.52 -63.69 34.80
N VAL A 5 16.68 -64.64 34.37
CA VAL A 5 16.11 -64.66 33.04
C VAL A 5 15.14 -63.49 32.82
N GLY A 6 14.39 -63.10 33.85
CA GLY A 6 13.48 -61.95 33.79
C GLY A 6 14.21 -60.63 33.64
N ILE A 7 15.34 -60.43 34.29
CA ILE A 7 16.14 -59.19 34.20
C ILE A 7 16.80 -59.08 32.80
N ILE A 8 17.28 -60.17 32.23
CA ILE A 8 17.85 -60.19 30.89
C ILE A 8 16.78 -59.83 29.81
N MET A 9 15.56 -60.38 29.96
CA MET A 9 14.45 -60.09 29.03
C MET A 9 14.03 -58.63 29.10
N LEU A 10 13.95 -58.03 30.30
CA LEU A 10 13.63 -56.63 30.51
C LEU A 10 14.72 -55.68 29.95
N GLY A 11 16.02 -56.06 30.09
CA GLY A 11 17.12 -55.32 29.51
C GLY A 11 17.15 -55.34 27.97
N LEU A 12 16.86 -56.47 27.38
CA LEU A 12 16.75 -56.60 25.93
C LEU A 12 15.53 -55.85 25.36
N ALA A 13 14.38 -55.89 26.00
CA ALA A 13 13.19 -55.16 25.56
C ALA A 13 13.41 -53.64 25.70
N GLY A 14 14.05 -53.16 26.79
CA GLY A 14 14.40 -51.73 26.96
C GLY A 14 15.42 -51.25 25.98
N GLY A 15 16.43 -52.07 25.66
CA GLY A 15 17.47 -51.78 24.66
C GLY A 15 16.91 -51.65 23.24
N ILE A 16 16.02 -52.55 22.84
CA ILE A 16 15.35 -52.50 21.53
C ILE A 16 14.46 -51.30 21.43
N PHE A 17 13.70 -50.98 22.48
CA PHE A 17 12.82 -49.77 22.51
C PHE A 17 13.64 -48.47 22.43
N PHE A 18 14.81 -48.42 23.09
CA PHE A 18 15.70 -47.26 23.03
C PHE A 18 16.35 -47.11 21.67
N LEU A 19 16.79 -48.21 21.04
CA LEU A 19 17.37 -48.21 19.70
C LEU A 19 16.33 -47.82 18.64
N THR A 20 15.06 -48.30 18.73
CA THR A 20 13.99 -47.92 17.77
C THR A 20 13.57 -46.45 17.94
N LYS A 21 13.61 -45.89 19.16
CA LYS A 21 13.39 -44.43 19.34
C LYS A 21 14.58 -43.63 18.83
N TYR A 22 15.80 -44.11 19.00
CA TYR A 22 17.01 -43.36 18.59
C TYR A 22 17.20 -43.37 17.07
N THR A 23 16.77 -44.42 16.36
CA THR A 23 16.79 -44.46 14.89
C THR A 23 15.61 -43.69 14.29
N ALA A 24 14.44 -43.64 14.96
CA ALA A 24 13.29 -42.90 14.49
C ALA A 24 13.46 -41.35 14.59
N THR A 25 14.46 -40.86 15.32
CA THR A 25 14.74 -39.41 15.44
C THR A 25 15.81 -38.92 14.44
N LYS A 26 16.39 -39.82 13.63
CA LYS A 26 17.50 -39.47 12.73
C LYS A 26 17.09 -39.24 11.27
N ASP A 27 15.88 -39.56 10.89
CA ASP A 27 15.33 -39.37 9.53
C ASP A 27 14.14 -38.44 9.47
N LEU A 28 14.21 -37.30 10.20
CA LEU A 28 13.50 -36.09 9.79
C LEU A 28 14.45 -35.28 8.88
N GLU A 29 14.98 -35.90 7.84
CA GLU A 29 15.27 -35.19 6.61
C GLU A 29 13.91 -34.64 6.16
N THR A 30 13.75 -33.34 6.27
CA THR A 30 12.62 -32.64 5.70
C THR A 30 12.69 -32.92 4.20
N GLU A 31 11.96 -33.94 3.70
CA GLU A 31 11.82 -34.14 2.26
C GLU A 31 11.25 -32.84 1.71
N ILE A 32 12.09 -32.07 1.01
CA ILE A 32 11.64 -30.90 0.27
C ILE A 32 10.60 -31.42 -0.71
N PRO A 33 9.33 -30.93 -0.66
CA PRO A 33 8.31 -31.42 -1.56
C PRO A 33 8.81 -31.33 -3.00
N SER A 34 8.68 -32.40 -3.78
CA SER A 34 9.16 -32.48 -5.16
C SER A 34 8.53 -31.45 -6.11
N GLN A 35 7.54 -30.70 -5.64
CA GLN A 35 6.90 -29.61 -6.37
C GLN A 35 7.15 -28.28 -5.69
N LEU A 36 7.66 -27.31 -6.46
CA LEU A 36 7.83 -25.93 -6.00
C LEU A 36 6.50 -25.32 -5.56
N PRO A 37 6.43 -24.58 -4.43
CA PRO A 37 5.20 -24.00 -3.89
C PRO A 37 4.76 -22.72 -4.64
N ILE A 38 4.74 -22.79 -5.98
CA ILE A 38 4.50 -21.64 -6.86
C ILE A 38 3.15 -20.97 -6.58
N ALA A 39 2.09 -21.78 -6.43
CA ALA A 39 0.75 -21.26 -6.19
C ALA A 39 0.66 -20.49 -4.86
N SER A 40 1.29 -21.00 -3.80
CA SER A 40 1.32 -20.33 -2.48
C SER A 40 2.07 -19.00 -2.53
N ILE A 41 3.21 -18.96 -3.23
CA ILE A 41 4.01 -17.74 -3.39
C ILE A 41 3.27 -16.72 -4.25
N SER A 42 2.67 -17.16 -5.36
CA SER A 42 1.87 -16.29 -6.23
C SER A 42 0.69 -15.68 -5.46
N SER A 43 -0.07 -16.49 -4.72
CA SER A 43 -1.21 -16.00 -3.92
C SER A 43 -0.77 -15.06 -2.80
N PHE A 44 0.32 -15.36 -2.11
CA PHE A 44 0.87 -14.47 -1.08
C PHE A 44 1.32 -13.13 -1.66
N THR A 45 2.08 -13.16 -2.77
CA THR A 45 2.53 -11.93 -3.45
C THR A 45 1.34 -11.10 -3.93
N GLN A 46 0.35 -11.74 -4.55
CA GLN A 46 -0.87 -11.08 -5.00
C GLN A 46 -1.63 -10.43 -3.84
N SER A 47 -1.78 -11.12 -2.72
CA SER A 47 -2.45 -10.57 -1.52
C SER A 47 -1.70 -9.38 -0.94
N CYS A 48 -0.34 -9.42 -0.91
CA CYS A 48 0.47 -8.26 -0.53
C CYS A 48 0.24 -7.07 -1.46
N ILE A 49 0.25 -7.30 -2.77
CA ILE A 49 0.04 -6.27 -3.79
C ILE A 49 -1.33 -5.60 -3.62
N GLU A 50 -2.39 -6.39 -3.50
CA GLU A 50 -3.76 -5.88 -3.33
C GLU A 50 -3.91 -5.02 -2.06
N ARG A 51 -3.40 -5.50 -0.95
CA ARG A 51 -3.45 -4.77 0.33
C ARG A 51 -2.64 -3.48 0.26
N ILE A 52 -1.38 -3.55 -0.18
CA ILE A 52 -0.49 -2.39 -0.24
C ILE A 52 -0.98 -1.34 -1.25
N ALA A 53 -1.55 -1.75 -2.39
CA ALA A 53 -2.14 -0.82 -3.35
C ALA A 53 -3.29 -0.01 -2.72
N LYS A 54 -4.20 -0.66 -2.00
CA LYS A 54 -5.30 0.02 -1.30
C LYS A 54 -4.80 0.97 -0.21
N GLU A 55 -3.90 0.50 0.65
CA GLU A 55 -3.30 1.30 1.72
C GLU A 55 -2.57 2.54 1.16
N ALA A 56 -1.80 2.36 0.07
CA ALA A 56 -1.07 3.44 -0.57
C ALA A 56 -2.01 4.49 -1.20
N VAL A 57 -3.09 4.06 -1.87
CA VAL A 57 -4.09 4.96 -2.43
C VAL A 57 -4.76 5.78 -1.33
N ALA A 58 -5.18 5.14 -0.23
CA ALA A 58 -5.80 5.83 0.90
C ALA A 58 -4.83 6.81 1.58
N GLN A 59 -3.59 6.39 1.85
CA GLN A 59 -2.56 7.22 2.49
C GLN A 59 -2.19 8.43 1.63
N ASN A 60 -1.92 8.22 0.34
CA ASN A 60 -1.59 9.34 -0.56
C ASN A 60 -2.76 10.31 -0.69
N GLY A 61 -4.01 9.82 -0.71
CA GLY A 61 -5.18 10.67 -0.79
C GLY A 61 -5.24 11.71 0.33
N VAL A 62 -5.11 11.29 1.58
CA VAL A 62 -5.15 12.22 2.73
C VAL A 62 -3.94 13.16 2.83
N GLN A 63 -2.93 12.97 1.99
CA GLN A 63 -1.74 13.83 1.87
C GLN A 63 -1.64 14.51 0.49
N GLY A 64 -2.77 14.81 -0.17
CA GLY A 64 -2.81 15.52 -1.45
C GLY A 64 -2.16 14.75 -2.60
N GLY A 65 -2.22 13.40 -2.54
CA GLY A 65 -1.64 12.52 -3.53
C GLY A 65 -0.14 12.26 -3.36
N TYR A 66 0.50 12.81 -2.34
CA TYR A 66 1.93 12.62 -2.09
C TYR A 66 2.18 11.52 -1.07
N PHE A 67 3.21 10.74 -1.31
CA PHE A 67 3.83 9.87 -0.32
C PHE A 67 4.89 10.65 0.48
N GLU A 68 5.65 11.48 -0.22
CA GLU A 68 6.63 12.40 0.35
C GLU A 68 6.22 13.83 -0.02
N PRO A 69 5.44 14.52 0.85
CA PRO A 69 4.93 15.86 0.57
C PRO A 69 6.07 16.86 0.29
N PRO A 70 5.82 17.87 -0.58
CA PRO A 70 6.76 18.94 -0.83
C PRO A 70 7.03 19.76 0.45
N PRO A 71 8.08 20.63 0.50
CA PRO A 71 8.44 21.38 1.69
C PRO A 71 7.35 22.33 2.21
N GLU A 72 6.50 22.84 1.31
CA GLU A 72 5.39 23.73 1.65
C GLU A 72 4.15 22.91 2.01
N TYR A 73 3.92 22.71 3.29
CA TYR A 73 2.79 21.94 3.84
C TYR A 73 2.30 22.52 5.16
N VAL A 74 1.09 22.18 5.53
CA VAL A 74 0.59 22.31 6.90
C VAL A 74 0.58 20.94 7.57
N GLU A 75 0.96 20.89 8.85
CA GLU A 75 0.96 19.64 9.62
C GLU A 75 -0.29 19.57 10.50
N VAL A 76 -1.08 18.52 10.32
CA VAL A 76 -2.29 18.26 11.11
C VAL A 76 -2.31 16.79 11.54
N ALA A 77 -2.36 16.53 12.83
CA ALA A 77 -2.38 15.17 13.39
C ALA A 77 -1.26 14.25 12.86
N ASN A 78 -0.04 14.78 12.70
CA ASN A 78 1.14 14.12 12.14
C ASN A 78 1.06 13.82 10.61
N LEU A 79 0.03 14.32 9.93
CA LEU A 79 -0.04 14.29 8.47
C LEU A 79 0.49 15.61 7.90
N LYS A 80 1.31 15.51 6.86
CA LYS A 80 1.83 16.65 6.11
C LYS A 80 0.98 16.85 4.88
N ILE A 81 0.15 17.89 4.91
CA ILE A 81 -0.81 18.21 3.86
C ILE A 81 -0.25 19.36 3.02
N PRO A 82 0.03 19.13 1.71
CA PRO A 82 0.66 20.13 0.86
C PRO A 82 -0.28 21.30 0.59
N TYR A 83 0.30 22.51 0.46
CA TYR A 83 -0.41 23.64 -0.11
C TYR A 83 -0.49 23.49 -1.64
N PHE A 84 -1.70 23.52 -2.19
CA PHE A 84 -1.91 23.57 -3.64
C PHE A 84 -1.93 25.01 -4.15
N TYR A 85 -2.27 25.96 -3.27
CA TYR A 85 -2.23 27.38 -3.57
C TYR A 85 -1.91 28.19 -2.30
N ASP A 86 -1.02 29.17 -2.40
CA ASP A 86 -0.60 30.02 -1.29
C ASP A 86 -1.03 31.49 -1.41
N GLY A 87 -1.99 31.78 -2.30
CA GLY A 87 -2.45 33.12 -2.63
C GLY A 87 -1.65 33.79 -3.76
N LYS A 88 -0.54 33.16 -4.23
CA LYS A 88 0.32 33.64 -5.32
C LYS A 88 0.77 32.51 -6.25
N ASN A 89 1.23 31.43 -5.67
CA ASN A 89 1.81 30.30 -6.40
C ASN A 89 0.82 29.16 -6.48
N ASP A 90 0.66 28.63 -7.67
CA ASP A 90 -0.04 27.40 -7.94
C ASP A 90 0.96 26.24 -7.87
N ALA A 91 0.81 25.39 -6.86
CA ALA A 91 1.61 24.19 -6.62
C ALA A 91 0.81 22.89 -6.84
N THR A 92 -0.29 22.99 -7.60
CA THR A 92 -1.17 21.87 -7.90
C THR A 92 -0.39 20.75 -8.62
N PRO A 93 -0.40 19.52 -8.09
CA PRO A 93 0.36 18.43 -8.71
C PRO A 93 -0.30 17.96 -10.01
N PRO A 94 0.46 17.82 -11.11
CA PRO A 94 -0.04 17.15 -12.30
C PRO A 94 -0.23 15.64 -12.04
N SER A 95 -1.15 15.00 -12.76
CA SER A 95 -1.48 13.58 -12.67
C SER A 95 -0.22 12.67 -12.64
N ARG A 96 0.79 12.98 -13.45
CA ARG A 96 2.05 12.23 -13.48
C ARG A 96 2.83 12.27 -12.16
N THR A 97 2.74 13.36 -11.41
CA THR A 97 3.35 13.45 -10.07
C THR A 97 2.64 12.52 -9.11
N LEU A 98 1.30 12.51 -9.11
CA LEU A 98 0.49 11.60 -8.27
C LEU A 98 0.80 10.14 -8.56
N GLN A 99 0.93 9.76 -9.84
CA GLN A 99 1.31 8.40 -10.24
C GLN A 99 2.70 8.01 -9.69
N LYS A 100 3.70 8.92 -9.79
CA LYS A 100 5.05 8.66 -9.29
C LYS A 100 5.08 8.53 -7.75
N GLU A 101 4.36 9.39 -7.04
CA GLU A 101 4.30 9.34 -5.58
C GLU A 101 3.59 8.06 -5.11
N LEU A 102 2.54 7.65 -5.80
CA LEU A 102 1.86 6.39 -5.52
C LEU A 102 2.77 5.18 -5.79
N ALA A 103 3.54 5.20 -6.90
CA ALA A 103 4.52 4.16 -7.19
C ALA A 103 5.60 4.04 -6.11
N LYS A 104 6.14 5.17 -5.62
CA LYS A 104 7.11 5.18 -4.51
C LYS A 104 6.54 4.53 -3.25
N ASN A 105 5.31 4.90 -2.87
CA ASN A 105 4.64 4.36 -1.70
C ASN A 105 4.49 2.84 -1.81
N VAL A 106 3.92 2.37 -2.93
CA VAL A 106 3.70 0.94 -3.17
C VAL A 106 5.02 0.17 -3.17
N GLN A 107 6.04 0.63 -3.90
CA GLN A 107 7.34 -0.06 -3.98
C GLN A 107 8.00 -0.19 -2.60
N ARG A 108 7.98 0.87 -1.78
CA ARG A 108 8.53 0.84 -0.42
C ARG A 108 7.81 -0.16 0.47
N ASN A 109 6.47 -0.11 0.49
CA ASN A 109 5.68 -0.90 1.42
C ASN A 109 5.50 -2.36 0.97
N LEU A 110 5.56 -2.63 -0.34
CA LEU A 110 5.50 -4.00 -0.86
C LEU A 110 6.70 -4.83 -0.38
N ASN A 111 7.91 -4.27 -0.37
CA ASN A 111 9.09 -4.94 0.18
C ASN A 111 8.87 -5.37 1.64
N ASN A 112 8.25 -4.50 2.46
CA ASN A 112 7.96 -4.80 3.86
C ASN A 112 6.91 -5.91 4.01
N CYS A 113 5.90 -5.95 3.12
CA CYS A 113 4.88 -6.99 3.13
C CYS A 113 5.45 -8.35 2.78
N LEU A 114 6.32 -8.42 1.80
CA LEU A 114 6.89 -9.67 1.29
C LEU A 114 7.89 -10.30 2.28
N GLN A 115 8.46 -9.52 3.22
CA GLN A 115 9.39 -9.98 4.26
C GLN A 115 10.46 -10.93 3.73
N ASP A 116 10.96 -10.66 2.52
CA ASP A 116 11.97 -11.44 1.81
C ASP A 116 11.62 -12.95 1.67
N PHE A 117 10.30 -13.28 1.70
CA PHE A 117 9.79 -14.66 1.61
C PHE A 117 10.36 -15.61 2.67
N SER A 118 10.65 -15.13 3.88
CA SER A 118 11.24 -15.93 4.95
C SER A 118 10.50 -17.24 5.20
N PHE A 119 9.16 -17.22 5.19
CA PHE A 119 8.31 -18.39 5.40
C PHE A 119 8.51 -19.52 4.38
N ILE A 120 9.01 -19.21 3.17
CA ILE A 120 9.36 -20.20 2.13
C ILE A 120 10.80 -20.65 2.30
N LYS A 121 11.71 -19.71 2.62
CA LYS A 121 13.13 -20.02 2.88
C LYS A 121 13.28 -20.98 4.05
N ASP A 122 12.47 -20.82 5.11
CA ASP A 122 12.44 -21.71 6.28
C ASP A 122 11.99 -23.15 5.95
N GLN A 123 11.33 -23.36 4.79
CA GLN A 123 10.98 -24.68 4.28
C GLN A 123 12.08 -25.33 3.41
N GLY A 124 13.23 -24.68 3.27
CA GLY A 124 14.39 -25.21 2.52
C GLY A 124 14.42 -24.79 1.04
N TYR A 125 13.51 -23.89 0.59
CA TYR A 125 13.58 -23.33 -0.75
C TYR A 125 14.50 -22.11 -0.81
N THR A 126 15.15 -21.91 -1.95
CA THR A 126 15.82 -20.65 -2.26
C THR A 126 14.85 -19.72 -2.99
N VAL A 127 14.74 -18.47 -2.53
CA VAL A 127 13.93 -17.44 -3.17
C VAL A 127 14.82 -16.24 -3.49
N GLU A 128 14.88 -15.90 -4.77
CA GLU A 128 15.58 -14.72 -5.28
C GLU A 128 14.55 -13.76 -5.89
N THR A 129 14.70 -12.46 -5.61
CA THR A 129 13.79 -11.43 -6.10
C THR A 129 14.53 -10.39 -6.90
N GLY A 130 13.92 -9.95 -8.01
CA GLY A 130 14.39 -8.78 -8.76
C GLY A 130 13.81 -7.47 -8.23
N PRO A 131 14.12 -6.35 -8.88
CA PRO A 131 13.56 -5.05 -8.52
C PRO A 131 12.06 -5.01 -8.78
N ILE A 132 11.32 -4.33 -7.90
CA ILE A 132 9.90 -4.05 -8.10
C ILE A 132 9.78 -2.83 -9.02
N GLN A 133 9.14 -3.01 -10.17
CA GLN A 133 8.73 -1.93 -11.07
C GLN A 133 7.20 -1.88 -11.09
N SER A 134 6.63 -0.70 -11.10
CA SER A 134 5.18 -0.53 -11.16
C SER A 134 4.80 0.55 -12.15
N ASP A 135 3.89 0.22 -13.06
CA ASP A 135 3.17 1.16 -13.90
C ASP A 135 1.79 1.40 -13.34
N ILE A 136 1.42 2.67 -13.18
CA ILE A 136 0.14 3.07 -12.58
C ILE A 136 -0.64 3.91 -13.58
N ILE A 137 -1.87 3.48 -13.86
CA ILE A 137 -2.77 4.13 -14.81
C ILE A 137 -4.02 4.60 -14.06
N PHE A 138 -4.33 5.89 -14.17
CA PHE A 138 -5.55 6.49 -13.65
C PHE A 138 -6.65 6.48 -14.70
N GLY A 139 -7.76 5.87 -14.38
CA GLY A 139 -9.01 5.81 -15.14
C GLY A 139 -10.20 5.83 -14.19
N ASP A 140 -11.32 5.22 -14.54
CA ASP A 140 -12.47 5.02 -13.62
C ASP A 140 -12.10 4.17 -12.39
N SER A 141 -10.96 3.51 -12.47
CA SER A 141 -10.26 2.85 -11.39
C SER A 141 -8.76 3.07 -11.56
N ILE A 142 -7.98 2.87 -10.49
CA ILE A 142 -6.53 2.87 -10.56
C ILE A 142 -6.07 1.46 -10.90
N PHE A 143 -5.34 1.31 -12.01
CA PHE A 143 -4.73 0.06 -12.42
C PHE A 143 -3.25 0.06 -12.06
N PHE A 144 -2.79 -1.05 -11.52
CA PHE A 144 -1.41 -1.29 -11.13
C PHE A 144 -0.90 -2.51 -11.86
N ASP A 145 0.13 -2.32 -12.67
CA ASP A 145 0.87 -3.39 -13.32
C ASP A 145 2.28 -3.46 -12.72
N PHE A 146 2.65 -4.63 -12.23
CA PHE A 146 3.94 -4.86 -11.58
C PHE A 146 4.79 -5.82 -12.40
N THR A 147 6.05 -5.45 -12.61
CA THR A 147 7.10 -6.37 -13.00
C THR A 147 8.00 -6.60 -11.78
N PHE A 148 7.90 -7.80 -11.22
CA PHE A 148 8.60 -8.20 -10.01
C PHE A 148 9.01 -9.66 -10.11
N PRO A 149 10.21 -9.96 -10.67
CA PRO A 149 10.67 -11.33 -10.81
C PRO A 149 10.91 -11.99 -9.44
N VAL A 150 10.21 -13.10 -9.19
CA VAL A 150 10.38 -13.96 -8.02
C VAL A 150 10.78 -15.35 -8.51
N THR A 151 12.02 -15.72 -8.31
CA THR A 151 12.57 -17.01 -8.70
C THR A 151 12.66 -17.94 -7.49
N ILE A 152 12.02 -19.10 -7.59
CA ILE A 152 11.99 -20.12 -6.55
C ILE A 152 12.78 -21.31 -7.05
N SER A 153 13.72 -21.82 -6.23
CA SER A 153 14.56 -22.97 -6.57
C SER A 153 14.58 -23.99 -5.46
N ALA A 154 14.57 -25.27 -5.86
CA ALA A 154 14.83 -26.41 -5.00
C ALA A 154 15.68 -27.42 -5.77
N GLU A 155 16.81 -27.84 -5.20
CA GLU A 155 17.76 -28.77 -5.82
C GLU A 155 18.09 -28.41 -7.27
N THR A 156 17.52 -29.12 -8.25
CA THR A 156 17.77 -28.92 -9.68
C THR A 156 16.62 -28.20 -10.41
N THR A 157 15.55 -27.87 -9.70
CA THR A 157 14.34 -27.26 -10.29
C THR A 157 14.26 -25.79 -9.90
N SER A 158 13.96 -24.92 -10.88
CA SER A 158 13.75 -23.49 -10.68
C SER A 158 12.57 -23.00 -11.50
N LYS A 159 11.82 -22.03 -10.96
CA LYS A 159 10.74 -21.36 -11.68
C LYS A 159 10.65 -19.89 -11.27
N THR A 160 10.36 -19.02 -12.24
CA THR A 160 10.16 -17.58 -12.03
C THR A 160 8.70 -17.19 -12.30
N ILE A 161 8.17 -16.30 -11.46
CA ILE A 161 6.93 -15.57 -11.66
C ILE A 161 7.34 -14.09 -11.70
N ASP A 162 6.89 -13.31 -12.66
CA ASP A 162 7.42 -11.96 -12.89
C ASP A 162 6.38 -10.86 -13.03
N THR A 163 5.11 -11.19 -13.30
CA THR A 163 4.07 -10.20 -13.55
C THR A 163 2.88 -10.37 -12.61
N PHE A 164 2.44 -9.26 -12.05
CA PHE A 164 1.27 -9.18 -11.18
C PHE A 164 0.50 -7.91 -11.53
N SER A 165 -0.81 -7.93 -11.31
CA SER A 165 -1.64 -6.73 -11.48
C SER A 165 -2.72 -6.66 -10.43
N THR A 166 -3.16 -5.44 -10.13
CA THR A 166 -4.32 -5.22 -9.26
C THR A 166 -5.05 -3.94 -9.66
N ARG A 167 -6.24 -3.76 -9.11
CA ARG A 167 -7.07 -2.59 -9.34
C ARG A 167 -7.65 -2.10 -8.03
N VAL A 168 -7.62 -0.78 -7.84
CA VAL A 168 -8.31 -0.10 -6.74
C VAL A 168 -9.42 0.76 -7.34
N ASN A 169 -10.65 0.58 -6.84
CA ASN A 169 -11.84 1.24 -7.38
C ASN A 169 -11.95 2.68 -6.86
N VAL A 170 -11.11 3.56 -7.39
CA VAL A 170 -11.07 5.00 -7.09
C VAL A 170 -10.90 5.76 -8.39
N ASN A 171 -11.78 6.73 -8.65
CA ASN A 171 -11.76 7.57 -9.83
C ASN A 171 -10.89 8.82 -9.59
N ILE A 172 -9.58 8.68 -9.77
CA ILE A 172 -8.63 9.80 -9.60
C ILE A 172 -8.84 10.93 -10.62
N PRO A 173 -9.14 10.70 -11.91
CA PRO A 173 -9.49 11.77 -12.84
C PRO A 173 -10.60 12.70 -12.35
N LYS A 174 -11.66 12.16 -11.72
CA LYS A 174 -12.74 12.95 -11.09
C LYS A 174 -12.21 13.84 -9.96
N ILE A 175 -11.32 13.33 -9.12
CA ILE A 175 -10.69 14.07 -8.03
C ILE A 175 -9.80 15.19 -8.57
N ILE A 176 -8.98 14.89 -9.59
CA ILE A 176 -8.10 15.86 -10.25
C ILE A 176 -8.93 17.01 -10.83
N ASP A 177 -9.94 16.70 -11.63
CA ASP A 177 -10.82 17.71 -12.21
C ASP A 177 -11.51 18.58 -11.15
N THR A 178 -11.88 17.98 -10.02
CA THR A 178 -12.51 18.71 -8.90
C THR A 178 -11.52 19.69 -8.26
N TYR A 179 -10.33 19.26 -7.86
CA TYR A 179 -9.39 20.19 -7.22
C TYR A 179 -8.83 21.24 -8.18
N GLU A 180 -8.61 20.91 -9.47
CA GLU A 180 -8.19 21.87 -10.47
C GLU A 180 -9.21 23.00 -10.61
N GLN A 181 -10.51 22.69 -10.66
CA GLN A 181 -11.57 23.70 -10.70
C GLN A 181 -11.62 24.55 -9.42
N ILE A 182 -11.40 23.95 -8.24
CA ILE A 182 -11.30 24.70 -6.99
C ILE A 182 -10.15 25.71 -7.07
N ILE A 183 -8.97 25.27 -7.51
CA ILE A 183 -7.77 26.12 -7.58
C ILE A 183 -7.94 27.22 -8.65
N GLU A 184 -8.44 26.90 -9.84
CA GLU A 184 -8.71 27.91 -10.87
C GLU A 184 -9.66 29.02 -10.38
N GLN A 185 -10.72 28.63 -9.69
CA GLN A 185 -11.62 29.62 -9.11
C GLN A 185 -10.97 30.39 -7.95
N GLN A 186 -10.10 29.74 -7.16
CA GLN A 186 -9.38 30.40 -6.07
C GLN A 186 -8.39 31.46 -6.57
N LYS A 187 -7.78 31.27 -7.74
CA LYS A 187 -6.92 32.27 -8.39
C LYS A 187 -7.68 33.57 -8.73
N ILE A 188 -8.97 33.47 -9.04
CA ILE A 188 -9.81 34.63 -9.32
C ILE A 188 -10.12 35.43 -8.05
N LYS A 189 -10.30 34.75 -6.91
CA LYS A 189 -10.58 35.35 -5.60
C LYS A 189 -9.65 34.80 -4.51
N PRO A 190 -8.39 35.19 -4.51
CA PRO A 190 -7.33 34.52 -3.71
C PRO A 190 -7.54 34.63 -2.20
N ASN A 191 -8.26 35.62 -1.72
CA ASN A 191 -8.47 35.87 -0.29
C ASN A 191 -9.88 35.48 0.19
N PHE A 192 -10.64 34.72 -0.59
CA PHE A 192 -12.01 34.44 -0.27
C PHE A 192 -12.38 32.97 -0.48
N VAL A 193 -12.97 32.33 0.53
CA VAL A 193 -13.51 30.95 0.42
C VAL A 193 -14.91 31.01 -0.21
N MET A 194 -15.07 30.48 -1.40
CA MET A 194 -16.28 30.58 -2.19
C MET A 194 -17.24 29.41 -1.92
N VAL A 195 -17.84 29.38 -0.73
CA VAL A 195 -18.66 28.25 -0.26
C VAL A 195 -19.81 27.90 -1.23
N SER A 196 -20.49 28.90 -1.80
CA SER A 196 -21.59 28.65 -2.77
C SER A 196 -21.08 27.92 -4.01
N TYR A 197 -19.95 28.36 -4.57
CA TYR A 197 -19.31 27.68 -5.70
C TYR A 197 -18.90 26.24 -5.37
N LEU A 198 -18.33 26.03 -4.19
CA LEU A 198 -17.93 24.69 -3.75
C LEU A 198 -19.10 23.74 -3.60
N ASN A 199 -20.26 24.25 -3.14
CA ASN A 199 -21.49 23.46 -3.07
C ASN A 199 -22.01 23.07 -4.45
N ASP A 200 -22.02 24.01 -5.41
CA ASP A 200 -22.45 23.75 -6.77
C ASP A 200 -21.52 22.74 -7.45
N LEU A 201 -20.20 22.90 -7.29
CA LEU A 201 -19.19 21.98 -7.81
C LEU A 201 -19.32 20.58 -7.19
N ALA A 202 -19.56 20.50 -5.89
CA ALA A 202 -19.76 19.23 -5.19
C ALA A 202 -20.95 18.44 -5.75
N LEU A 203 -22.05 19.15 -6.06
CA LEU A 203 -23.22 18.55 -6.70
C LEU A 203 -22.93 18.12 -8.15
N GLU A 204 -22.25 18.95 -8.92
CA GLU A 204 -21.87 18.63 -10.31
C GLU A 204 -20.98 17.40 -10.41
N LYS A 205 -19.99 17.29 -9.50
CA LYS A 205 -19.00 16.20 -9.49
C LYS A 205 -19.44 14.97 -8.70
N GLU A 206 -20.63 15.01 -8.07
CA GLU A 206 -21.12 13.93 -7.20
C GLU A 206 -20.10 13.55 -6.11
N VAL A 207 -19.56 14.59 -5.44
CA VAL A 207 -18.61 14.45 -4.32
C VAL A 207 -19.10 15.27 -3.13
N ARG A 208 -18.50 15.08 -1.97
CA ARG A 208 -18.63 15.98 -0.83
C ARG A 208 -17.33 16.76 -0.65
N ILE A 209 -17.40 18.06 -0.43
CA ILE A 209 -16.26 18.93 -0.17
C ILE A 209 -16.39 19.43 1.27
N GLU A 210 -15.43 19.08 2.11
CA GLU A 210 -15.34 19.54 3.50
C GLU A 210 -14.24 20.57 3.66
N LEU A 211 -14.50 21.58 4.49
CA LEU A 211 -13.57 22.66 4.80
C LEU A 211 -13.21 22.64 6.27
N ASN A 212 -11.93 22.60 6.59
CA ASN A 212 -11.43 22.70 7.95
C ASN A 212 -10.45 23.87 8.04
N TYR A 213 -10.79 24.87 8.85
CA TYR A 213 -9.93 26.02 9.11
C TYR A 213 -8.84 25.61 10.11
N ILE A 214 -7.59 25.83 9.71
CA ILE A 214 -6.41 25.57 10.51
C ILE A 214 -5.73 26.92 10.76
N ASP A 215 -5.02 27.05 11.86
CA ASP A 215 -4.32 28.25 12.34
C ASP A 215 -4.23 29.45 11.39
N GLY A 216 -5.08 30.43 11.65
CA GLY A 216 -5.00 31.82 11.17
C GLY A 216 -5.17 32.07 9.67
N ASP A 217 -4.53 31.32 8.79
CA ASP A 217 -4.49 31.61 7.36
C ASP A 217 -4.65 30.39 6.43
N SER A 218 -4.82 29.21 6.97
CA SER A 218 -4.85 27.96 6.21
C SER A 218 -6.21 27.25 6.28
N VAL A 219 -6.69 26.76 5.15
CA VAL A 219 -7.91 25.98 5.04
C VAL A 219 -7.59 24.66 4.37
N LEU A 220 -7.97 23.55 5.01
CA LEU A 220 -7.96 22.23 4.39
C LEU A 220 -9.23 22.03 3.57
N TYR A 221 -9.03 21.52 2.40
CA TYR A 221 -10.07 21.05 1.49
C TYR A 221 -10.01 19.53 1.41
N THR A 222 -11.08 18.85 1.81
CA THR A 222 -11.19 17.40 1.68
C THR A 222 -12.30 17.09 0.69
N ILE A 223 -11.92 16.49 -0.45
CA ILE A 223 -12.84 15.95 -1.43
C ILE A 223 -13.12 14.50 -1.05
N ILE A 224 -14.39 14.14 -0.88
CA ILE A 224 -14.84 12.81 -0.48
C ILE A 224 -15.69 12.24 -1.59
N ASP A 225 -15.21 11.20 -2.23
CA ASP A 225 -15.92 10.46 -3.28
C ASP A 225 -16.64 9.25 -2.68
N GLN A 226 -17.98 9.34 -2.60
CA GLN A 226 -18.83 8.31 -1.99
C GLN A 226 -18.93 7.03 -2.85
N ASP A 227 -18.65 7.14 -4.15
CA ASP A 227 -18.71 6.02 -5.09
C ASP A 227 -17.37 5.25 -5.15
N SER A 228 -16.29 5.89 -4.72
CA SER A 228 -14.95 5.31 -4.63
C SER A 228 -14.72 4.75 -3.23
N LEU A 229 -14.81 3.43 -3.07
CA LEU A 229 -14.68 2.80 -1.77
C LEU A 229 -13.36 2.03 -1.63
N ILE A 230 -12.66 2.25 -0.52
CA ILE A 230 -11.52 1.45 -0.07
C ILE A 230 -11.91 0.81 1.26
N ASP A 231 -12.03 -0.53 1.27
CA ASP A 231 -12.43 -1.31 2.43
C ASP A 231 -13.68 -0.73 3.14
N GLU A 232 -14.74 -0.47 2.32
CA GLU A 232 -16.05 0.08 2.72
C GLU A 232 -16.03 1.56 3.16
N HIS A 233 -14.89 2.25 3.11
CA HIS A 233 -14.78 3.67 3.42
C HIS A 233 -14.68 4.51 2.15
N PRO A 234 -15.40 5.65 2.06
CA PRO A 234 -15.28 6.58 0.96
C PRO A 234 -13.86 7.12 0.82
N TYR A 235 -13.39 7.21 -0.42
CA TYR A 235 -12.09 7.79 -0.70
C TYR A 235 -12.05 9.27 -0.35
N GLN A 236 -10.94 9.68 0.27
CA GLN A 236 -10.71 11.06 0.70
C GLN A 236 -9.43 11.59 0.07
N PHE A 237 -9.50 12.82 -0.44
CA PHE A 237 -8.35 13.54 -0.98
C PHE A 237 -8.26 14.90 -0.33
N THR A 238 -7.14 15.19 0.39
CA THR A 238 -7.01 16.38 1.20
C THR A 238 -5.81 17.21 0.77
N PHE A 239 -6.02 18.51 0.57
CA PHE A 239 -4.98 19.49 0.29
C PHE A 239 -5.25 20.78 1.06
N ALA A 240 -4.27 21.69 1.12
CA ALA A 240 -4.39 22.96 1.80
C ALA A 240 -4.37 24.14 0.82
N ILE A 241 -5.06 25.21 1.19
CA ILE A 241 -4.95 26.53 0.56
C ILE A 241 -4.59 27.52 1.64
N LYS A 242 -3.62 28.40 1.36
CA LYS A 242 -3.22 29.49 2.23
C LYS A 242 -3.85 30.79 1.77
N TYR A 243 -4.40 31.55 2.72
CA TYR A 243 -5.10 32.81 2.53
C TYR A 243 -4.37 33.96 3.16
N ASP A 244 -4.51 35.17 2.62
CA ASP A 244 -4.05 36.42 3.25
C ASP A 244 -5.26 37.25 3.66
N TRP A 245 -5.85 36.90 4.81
CA TRP A 245 -7.02 37.61 5.36
C TRP A 245 -6.77 39.07 5.71
N THR A 246 -5.49 39.53 5.76
CA THR A 246 -5.17 40.89 6.15
C THR A 246 -5.44 41.91 5.05
N LYS A 247 -5.70 41.44 3.82
CA LYS A 247 -5.96 42.33 2.66
C LYS A 247 -7.43 42.67 2.44
N GLU A 248 -8.35 42.14 3.23
CA GLU A 248 -9.75 42.51 3.19
C GLU A 248 -10.02 43.66 4.11
N GLY A 249 -9.78 44.90 3.69
CA GLY A 249 -10.02 46.10 4.49
C GLY A 249 -9.47 47.41 3.95
N LYS A 250 -9.19 47.49 2.66
CA LYS A 250 -8.87 48.77 2.03
C LYS A 250 -9.68 49.02 0.78
#